data_d904258a45898b2360cfab7ccff20bc3
#
_entry.id   d904258a45898b2360cfab7ccff20bc3
#
_cell.length_a   1.000
_cell.length_b   1.000
_cell.length_c   1.000
_cell.angle_alpha   90.00
_cell.angle_beta   90.00
_cell.angle_gamma   90.00
#
_symmetry.space_group_name_H-M   'P 1'
#
loop_
_entity.id
_entity.type
_entity.pdbx_description
1 polymer ?
#
loop_
_entity_poly.entity_id
_entity_poly.type
_entity_poly.pdbx_seq_one_letter_code
_entity_poly.pdbx_strand_id
1 'polypeptide(L)'
;TQKPSSAASDVYKRQDIVVEAGLGSGGLSLHLARVLGNSGVLITVESRYEHAEVGLGNLARAKDCLQEFPIHHHISGDIADMSMEISKISEKVDAIILDLPDHEPAINAVAQLLADGGRIACYCPVTSQIERAWEACETNGLKVEWAGEIIERQWGRASKGGVRPVNGPFGHTAFLLIAHKR
;
A
#
# COMPACT_ATOMS: atom_id res chain seq x y z
N THR A 1 -17.70 -2.84 11.64
CA THR A 1 -17.14 -3.32 10.36
C THR A 1 -16.77 -2.12 9.53
N GLN A 2 -15.51 -1.69 9.62
CA GLN A 2 -14.97 -0.68 8.70
C GLN A 2 -14.93 -1.31 7.30
N LYS A 3 -15.62 -0.69 6.36
CA LYS A 3 -15.35 -0.96 4.95
C LYS A 3 -13.97 -0.40 4.64
N PRO A 4 -13.05 -1.16 4.04
CA PRO A 4 -11.83 -0.59 3.49
C PRO A 4 -12.23 0.51 2.51
N SER A 5 -11.47 1.59 2.48
CA SER A 5 -11.74 2.68 1.55
C SER A 5 -11.78 2.10 0.13
N SER A 6 -12.85 2.37 -0.61
CA SER A 6 -13.09 1.80 -1.93
C SER A 6 -11.95 2.06 -2.93
N ALA A 7 -11.21 3.14 -2.75
CA ALA A 7 -10.07 3.48 -3.61
C ALA A 7 -8.88 2.51 -3.50
N ALA A 8 -8.63 1.94 -2.30
CA ALA A 8 -7.54 0.98 -2.13
C ALA A 8 -7.93 -0.43 -2.60
N SER A 9 -9.22 -0.80 -2.57
CA SER A 9 -9.68 -2.14 -2.95
C SER A 9 -9.64 -2.41 -4.45
N ASP A 10 -9.51 -1.38 -5.29
CA ASP A 10 -9.47 -1.53 -6.74
C ASP A 10 -8.04 -1.62 -7.29
N VAL A 11 -7.02 -1.51 -6.42
CA VAL A 11 -5.61 -1.51 -6.82
C VAL A 11 -5.10 -2.93 -7.10
N TYR A 12 -5.62 -3.95 -6.40
CA TYR A 12 -5.15 -5.33 -6.49
C TYR A 12 -6.30 -6.35 -6.37
N LYS A 13 -6.09 -7.56 -6.87
CA LYS A 13 -7.06 -8.66 -6.94
C LYS A 13 -6.49 -9.95 -6.34
N ARG A 14 -7.34 -10.95 -6.17
CA ARG A 14 -6.87 -12.33 -5.94
C ARG A 14 -5.97 -12.74 -7.10
N GLN A 15 -4.95 -13.54 -6.83
CA GLN A 15 -3.94 -13.98 -7.79
C GLN A 15 -2.95 -12.92 -8.29
N ASP A 16 -3.06 -11.68 -7.85
CA ASP A 16 -2.08 -10.65 -8.21
C ASP A 16 -0.74 -10.89 -7.50
N ILE A 17 0.32 -10.36 -8.09
CA ILE A 17 1.64 -10.26 -7.48
C ILE A 17 1.80 -8.84 -6.98
N VAL A 18 1.83 -8.70 -5.67
CA VAL A 18 1.84 -7.39 -5.00
C VAL A 18 3.15 -7.17 -4.26
N VAL A 19 3.76 -6.01 -4.48
CA VAL A 19 4.91 -5.52 -3.71
C VAL A 19 4.43 -4.48 -2.72
N GLU A 20 4.80 -4.63 -1.45
CA GLU A 20 4.60 -3.64 -0.39
C GLU A 20 5.96 -3.19 0.14
N ALA A 21 6.24 -1.89 0.13
CA ALA A 21 7.40 -1.31 0.76
C ALA A 21 7.02 -0.41 1.93
N GLY A 22 7.70 -0.62 3.06
CA GLY A 22 7.33 -0.09 4.35
C GLY A 22 6.45 -1.09 5.11
N LEU A 23 6.96 -2.32 5.31
CA LEU A 23 6.25 -3.39 6.04
C LEU A 23 5.77 -2.92 7.42
N GLY A 24 6.61 -2.17 8.14
CA GLY A 24 6.28 -1.68 9.48
C GLY A 24 5.79 -2.78 10.42
N SER A 25 4.60 -2.61 10.99
CA SER A 25 3.97 -3.63 11.84
C SER A 25 3.27 -4.76 11.06
N GLY A 26 3.23 -4.69 9.73
CA GLY A 26 2.51 -5.63 8.87
C GLY A 26 1.00 -5.40 8.80
N GLY A 27 0.52 -4.23 9.26
CA GLY A 27 -0.91 -3.94 9.25
C GLY A 27 -1.53 -3.98 7.87
N LEU A 28 -0.92 -3.33 6.89
CA LEU A 28 -1.35 -3.37 5.50
C LEU A 28 -1.14 -4.75 4.89
N SER A 29 0.03 -5.37 5.13
CA SER A 29 0.33 -6.74 4.67
C SER A 29 -0.73 -7.75 5.05
N LEU A 30 -1.32 -7.64 6.24
CA LEU A 30 -2.42 -8.53 6.69
C LEU A 30 -3.68 -8.35 5.83
N HIS A 31 -4.00 -7.13 5.43
CA HIS A 31 -5.11 -6.86 4.53
C HIS A 31 -4.81 -7.38 3.12
N LEU A 32 -3.59 -7.15 2.62
CA LEU A 32 -3.13 -7.67 1.34
C LEU A 32 -3.20 -9.20 1.31
N ALA A 33 -2.68 -9.87 2.33
CA ALA A 33 -2.70 -11.33 2.42
C ALA A 33 -4.13 -11.89 2.38
N ARG A 34 -5.10 -11.24 3.04
CA ARG A 34 -6.52 -11.65 3.00
C ARG A 34 -7.16 -11.52 1.64
N VAL A 35 -6.79 -10.50 0.87
CA VAL A 35 -7.35 -10.29 -0.48
C VAL A 35 -6.69 -11.23 -1.48
N LEU A 36 -5.37 -11.39 -1.42
CA LEU A 36 -4.60 -12.25 -2.31
C LEU A 36 -4.96 -13.73 -2.14
N GLY A 37 -5.28 -14.15 -0.91
CA GLY A 37 -5.58 -15.54 -0.62
C GLY A 37 -4.42 -16.47 -1.00
N ASN A 38 -4.72 -17.73 -1.31
CA ASN A 38 -3.72 -18.75 -1.66
C ASN A 38 -3.24 -18.68 -3.12
N SER A 39 -3.83 -17.82 -3.94
CA SER A 39 -3.52 -17.71 -5.38
C SER A 39 -2.57 -16.56 -5.71
N GLY A 40 -2.39 -15.61 -4.78
CA GLY A 40 -1.55 -14.44 -4.98
C GLY A 40 -0.15 -14.59 -4.40
N VAL A 41 0.69 -13.60 -4.72
CA VAL A 41 2.05 -13.47 -4.19
C VAL A 41 2.18 -12.11 -3.51
N LEU A 42 2.66 -12.10 -2.28
CA LEU A 42 2.99 -10.91 -1.52
C LEU A 42 4.50 -10.80 -1.36
N ILE A 43 5.08 -9.73 -1.87
CA ILE A 43 6.50 -9.40 -1.69
C ILE A 43 6.57 -8.19 -0.76
N THR A 44 7.13 -8.35 0.42
CA THR A 44 7.32 -7.24 1.37
C THR A 44 8.76 -6.79 1.39
N VAL A 45 8.99 -5.47 1.43
CA VAL A 45 10.31 -4.84 1.51
C VAL A 45 10.36 -3.94 2.73
N GLU A 46 11.38 -4.08 3.57
CA GLU A 46 11.61 -3.21 4.74
C GLU A 46 13.12 -3.05 4.97
N SER A 47 13.53 -1.80 5.12
CA SER A 47 14.94 -1.45 5.35
C SER A 47 15.35 -1.53 6.83
N ARG A 48 14.39 -1.38 7.75
CA ARG A 48 14.64 -1.35 9.20
C ARG A 48 14.41 -2.73 9.80
N TYR A 49 15.47 -3.33 10.31
CA TYR A 49 15.44 -4.68 10.86
C TYR A 49 14.37 -4.87 11.94
N GLU A 50 14.27 -3.95 12.90
CA GLU A 50 13.34 -4.05 14.03
C GLU A 50 11.88 -3.99 13.57
N HIS A 51 11.59 -3.22 12.52
CA HIS A 51 10.26 -3.16 11.92
C HIS A 51 9.94 -4.45 11.15
N ALA A 52 10.92 -4.94 10.39
CA ALA A 52 10.77 -6.20 9.66
C ALA A 52 10.47 -7.36 10.63
N GLU A 53 11.20 -7.46 11.75
CA GLU A 53 10.99 -8.50 12.75
C GLU A 53 9.54 -8.50 13.30
N VAL A 54 9.02 -7.31 13.65
CA VAL A 54 7.65 -7.16 14.14
C VAL A 54 6.62 -7.53 13.06
N GLY A 55 6.78 -7.00 11.86
CA GLY A 55 5.85 -7.23 10.75
C GLY A 55 5.82 -8.71 10.35
N LEU A 56 6.98 -9.35 10.19
CA LEU A 56 7.09 -10.77 9.86
C LEU A 56 6.51 -11.66 10.95
N GLY A 57 6.72 -11.31 12.22
CA GLY A 57 6.11 -12.01 13.35
C GLY A 57 4.58 -11.91 13.34
N ASN A 58 4.01 -10.78 12.95
CA ASN A 58 2.57 -10.62 12.81
C ASN A 58 2.03 -11.41 11.61
N LEU A 59 2.71 -11.40 10.46
CA LEU A 59 2.35 -12.19 9.29
C LEU A 59 2.41 -13.70 9.56
N ALA A 60 3.42 -14.18 10.28
CA ALA A 60 3.53 -15.58 10.66
C ALA A 60 2.33 -16.02 11.50
N ARG A 61 1.95 -15.24 12.53
CA ARG A 61 0.76 -15.52 13.34
C ARG A 61 -0.54 -15.49 12.51
N ALA A 62 -0.64 -14.58 11.57
CA ALA A 62 -1.81 -14.50 10.68
C ALA A 62 -1.92 -15.74 9.77
N LYS A 63 -0.80 -16.22 9.25
CA LYS A 63 -0.75 -17.42 8.41
C LYS A 63 -1.30 -18.65 9.15
N ASP A 64 -1.02 -18.77 10.44
CA ASP A 64 -1.55 -19.86 11.27
C ASP A 64 -3.06 -19.76 11.52
N CYS A 65 -3.64 -18.55 11.40
CA CYS A 65 -5.05 -18.28 11.68
C CYS A 65 -5.92 -18.18 10.44
N LEU A 66 -5.35 -17.88 9.26
CA LEU A 66 -6.09 -17.72 8.02
C LEU A 66 -6.19 -19.04 7.26
N GLN A 67 -7.37 -19.30 6.69
CA GLN A 67 -7.60 -20.48 5.84
C GLN A 67 -6.82 -20.41 4.51
N GLU A 68 -6.63 -19.20 4.01
CA GLU A 68 -5.91 -18.93 2.77
C GLU A 68 -4.85 -17.85 3.05
N PHE A 69 -3.64 -18.08 2.57
CA PHE A 69 -2.52 -17.14 2.72
C PHE A 69 -1.67 -17.17 1.43
N PRO A 70 -1.23 -16.00 0.92
CA PRO A 70 -0.45 -15.94 -0.31
C PRO A 70 0.95 -16.54 -0.13
N ILE A 71 1.60 -16.82 -1.27
CA ILE A 71 3.04 -17.03 -1.27
C ILE A 71 3.69 -15.73 -0.82
N HIS A 72 4.44 -15.78 0.29
CA HIS A 72 5.05 -14.58 0.87
C HIS A 72 6.56 -14.62 0.75
N HIS A 73 7.13 -13.55 0.21
CA HIS A 73 8.57 -13.31 0.17
C HIS A 73 8.88 -12.02 0.92
N HIS A 74 9.98 -12.02 1.67
CA HIS A 74 10.48 -10.81 2.31
C HIS A 74 11.88 -10.46 1.81
N ILE A 75 12.09 -9.17 1.52
CA ILE A 75 13.37 -8.60 1.10
C ILE A 75 13.76 -7.54 2.12
N SER A 76 14.93 -7.73 2.76
CA SER A 76 15.50 -6.72 3.66
C SER A 76 16.31 -5.72 2.87
N GLY A 77 15.95 -4.45 2.92
CA GLY A 77 16.64 -3.36 2.22
C GLY A 77 15.72 -2.21 1.85
N ASP A 78 16.30 -1.18 1.25
CA ASP A 78 15.55 -0.07 0.68
C ASP A 78 15.03 -0.49 -0.70
N ILE A 79 13.74 -0.31 -0.95
CA ILE A 79 13.12 -0.68 -2.23
C ILE A 79 13.76 0.01 -3.43
N ALA A 80 14.33 1.20 -3.24
CA ALA A 80 15.05 1.93 -4.28
C ALA A 80 16.24 1.12 -4.85
N ASP A 81 16.80 0.19 -4.06
CA ASP A 81 17.92 -0.65 -4.43
C ASP A 81 17.52 -2.10 -4.73
N MET A 82 16.26 -2.49 -4.49
CA MET A 82 15.82 -3.90 -4.49
C MET A 82 15.08 -4.33 -5.75
N SER A 83 15.07 -3.53 -6.81
CA SER A 83 14.37 -3.87 -8.05
C SER A 83 14.84 -5.20 -8.68
N MET A 84 16.14 -5.49 -8.63
CA MET A 84 16.69 -6.75 -9.13
C MET A 84 16.28 -7.94 -8.26
N GLU A 85 16.22 -7.78 -6.94
CA GLU A 85 15.80 -8.85 -6.03
C GLU A 85 14.31 -9.18 -6.21
N ILE A 86 13.47 -8.14 -6.41
CA ILE A 86 12.07 -8.31 -6.77
C ILE A 86 11.93 -9.05 -8.09
N SER A 87 12.71 -8.67 -9.11
CA SER A 87 12.67 -9.32 -10.43
C SER A 87 13.06 -10.80 -10.41
N LYS A 88 13.87 -11.24 -9.45
CA LYS A 88 14.19 -12.68 -9.27
C LYS A 88 12.98 -13.49 -8.80
N ILE A 89 12.04 -12.84 -8.10
CA ILE A 89 10.79 -13.47 -7.66
C ILE A 89 9.76 -13.41 -8.78
N SER A 90 9.61 -12.23 -9.40
CA SER A 90 8.75 -12.02 -10.57
C SER A 90 9.28 -10.90 -11.46
N GLU A 91 9.32 -11.14 -12.77
CA GLU A 91 9.73 -10.13 -13.76
C GLU A 91 8.73 -8.96 -13.84
N LYS A 92 7.47 -9.24 -13.57
CA LYS A 92 6.38 -8.25 -13.56
C LYS A 92 5.52 -8.43 -12.32
N VAL A 93 4.98 -7.30 -11.84
CA VAL A 93 4.08 -7.25 -10.68
C VAL A 93 2.82 -6.47 -11.03
N ASP A 94 1.70 -6.85 -10.44
CA ASP A 94 0.40 -6.24 -10.73
C ASP A 94 0.15 -4.98 -9.92
N ALA A 95 0.69 -4.93 -8.71
CA ALA A 95 0.57 -3.74 -7.87
C ALA A 95 1.82 -3.51 -7.00
N ILE A 96 2.10 -2.22 -6.77
CA ILE A 96 3.16 -1.77 -5.85
C ILE A 96 2.52 -0.77 -4.88
N ILE A 97 2.74 -0.97 -3.59
CA ILE A 97 2.22 -0.08 -2.54
C ILE A 97 3.39 0.45 -1.73
N LEU A 98 3.49 1.77 -1.65
CA LEU A 98 4.59 2.48 -1.02
C LEU A 98 4.08 3.27 0.21
N ASP A 99 4.48 2.85 1.40
CA ASP A 99 4.31 3.59 2.65
C ASP A 99 5.70 3.99 3.17
N LEU A 100 6.27 5.01 2.55
CA LEU A 100 7.66 5.42 2.69
C LEU A 100 7.77 6.93 2.96
N PRO A 101 8.85 7.39 3.61
CA PRO A 101 9.10 8.80 3.76
C PRO A 101 9.50 9.50 2.45
N ASP A 102 10.10 8.79 1.50
CA ASP A 102 10.49 9.30 0.19
C ASP A 102 10.08 8.32 -0.92
N HIS A 103 9.18 8.77 -1.80
CA HIS A 103 8.59 7.92 -2.83
C HIS A 103 9.35 8.00 -4.17
N GLU A 104 9.99 9.13 -4.46
CA GLU A 104 10.61 9.37 -5.76
C GLU A 104 11.70 8.32 -6.11
N PRO A 105 12.71 8.04 -5.24
CA PRO A 105 13.69 7.00 -5.54
C PRO A 105 13.07 5.61 -5.70
N ALA A 106 12.07 5.31 -4.88
CA ALA A 106 11.34 4.04 -4.95
C ALA A 106 10.61 3.89 -6.29
N ILE A 107 9.83 4.90 -6.71
CA ILE A 107 9.11 4.90 -7.98
C ILE A 107 10.08 4.74 -9.15
N ASN A 108 11.19 5.50 -9.16
CA ASN A 108 12.21 5.44 -10.21
C ASN A 108 12.80 4.03 -10.34
N ALA A 109 12.99 3.31 -9.24
CA ALA A 109 13.55 1.97 -9.24
C ALA A 109 12.57 0.89 -9.71
N VAL A 110 11.27 0.99 -9.32
CA VAL A 110 10.35 -0.14 -9.46
C VAL A 110 9.23 0.06 -10.48
N ALA A 111 9.01 1.27 -11.02
CA ALA A 111 7.94 1.52 -11.99
C ALA A 111 8.01 0.61 -13.23
N GLN A 112 9.22 0.26 -13.67
CA GLN A 112 9.46 -0.66 -14.79
C GLN A 112 8.99 -2.10 -14.52
N LEU A 113 8.90 -2.51 -13.24
CA LEU A 113 8.44 -3.83 -12.84
C LEU A 113 6.92 -4.00 -12.97
N LEU A 114 6.17 -2.91 -13.02
CA LEU A 114 4.72 -3.01 -13.23
C LEU A 114 4.40 -3.70 -14.55
N ALA A 115 3.45 -4.62 -14.50
CA ALA A 115 2.78 -5.16 -15.67
C ALA A 115 1.97 -4.06 -16.37
N ASP A 116 1.59 -4.28 -17.64
CA ASP A 116 0.68 -3.38 -18.34
C ASP A 116 -0.68 -3.38 -17.62
N GLY A 117 -1.21 -2.20 -17.34
CA GLY A 117 -2.38 -2.01 -16.49
C GLY A 117 -2.11 -2.15 -14.98
N GLY A 118 -0.89 -2.51 -14.57
CA GLY A 118 -0.48 -2.57 -13.16
C GLY A 118 -0.50 -1.20 -12.49
N ARG A 119 -0.66 -1.17 -11.18
CA ARG A 119 -0.87 0.05 -10.39
C ARG A 119 0.19 0.26 -9.33
N ILE A 120 0.49 1.52 -9.08
CA ILE A 120 1.26 1.95 -7.92
C ILE A 120 0.40 2.83 -7.02
N ALA A 121 0.46 2.60 -5.71
CA ALA A 121 -0.20 3.41 -4.70
C ALA A 121 0.82 3.96 -3.72
N CYS A 122 0.75 5.27 -3.45
CA CYS A 122 1.64 5.97 -2.51
C CYS A 122 0.83 6.54 -1.34
N TYR A 123 1.27 6.26 -0.13
CA TYR A 123 0.74 6.86 1.10
C TYR A 123 1.62 8.04 1.51
N CYS A 124 1.10 9.26 1.40
CA CYS A 124 1.84 10.51 1.53
C CYS A 124 1.31 11.35 2.69
N PRO A 125 1.94 11.38 3.87
CA PRO A 125 1.49 12.19 5.00
C PRO A 125 1.44 13.70 4.75
N VAL A 126 2.23 14.23 3.82
CA VAL A 126 2.30 15.67 3.54
C VAL A 126 2.25 15.98 2.05
N THR A 127 1.77 17.20 1.69
CA THR A 127 1.58 17.62 0.30
C THR A 127 2.85 17.56 -0.55
N SER A 128 4.00 17.91 0.02
CA SER A 128 5.27 17.84 -0.71
C SER A 128 5.68 16.42 -1.12
N GLN A 129 5.19 15.40 -0.42
CA GLN A 129 5.44 14.00 -0.80
C GLN A 129 4.55 13.60 -1.98
N ILE A 130 3.25 13.97 -1.96
CA ILE A 130 2.35 13.64 -3.07
C ILE A 130 2.74 14.38 -4.35
N GLU A 131 3.21 15.62 -4.26
CA GLU A 131 3.72 16.38 -5.42
C GLU A 131 4.92 15.67 -6.06
N ARG A 132 5.94 15.29 -5.28
CA ARG A 132 7.11 14.55 -5.78
C ARG A 132 6.75 13.16 -6.31
N ALA A 133 5.86 12.44 -5.64
CA ALA A 133 5.38 11.15 -6.11
C ALA A 133 4.65 11.26 -7.44
N TRP A 134 3.86 12.33 -7.63
CA TRP A 134 3.17 12.61 -8.89
C TRP A 134 4.17 12.81 -10.03
N GLU A 135 5.13 13.73 -9.83
CA GLU A 135 6.18 14.02 -10.83
C GLU A 135 6.99 12.77 -11.17
N ALA A 136 7.35 11.97 -10.16
CA ALA A 136 8.08 10.71 -10.37
C ALA A 136 7.24 9.70 -11.18
N CYS A 137 5.94 9.58 -10.91
CA CYS A 137 5.06 8.73 -11.70
C CYS A 137 5.02 9.14 -13.17
N GLU A 138 4.81 10.42 -13.45
CA GLU A 138 4.75 10.95 -14.82
C GLU A 138 6.10 10.77 -15.55
N THR A 139 7.22 11.04 -14.88
CA THR A 139 8.58 10.86 -15.42
C THR A 139 8.84 9.41 -15.81
N ASN A 140 8.26 8.45 -15.07
CA ASN A 140 8.38 7.02 -15.37
C ASN A 140 7.28 6.47 -16.28
N GLY A 141 6.51 7.35 -16.95
CA GLY A 141 5.47 6.96 -17.91
C GLY A 141 4.20 6.38 -17.29
N LEU A 142 4.02 6.54 -15.98
CA LEU A 142 2.80 6.16 -15.31
C LEU A 142 1.77 7.29 -15.41
N LYS A 143 0.50 6.94 -15.50
CA LYS A 143 -0.60 7.90 -15.48
C LYS A 143 -1.25 7.92 -14.11
N VAL A 144 -1.27 9.09 -13.46
CA VAL A 144 -2.02 9.26 -12.22
C VAL A 144 -3.52 9.15 -12.51
N GLU A 145 -4.17 8.22 -11.85
CA GLU A 145 -5.60 7.94 -11.94
C GLU A 145 -6.38 8.73 -10.90
N TRP A 146 -5.81 8.79 -9.70
CA TRP A 146 -6.47 9.42 -8.56
C TRP A 146 -5.42 9.95 -7.58
N ALA A 147 -5.70 11.11 -7.00
CA ALA A 147 -4.92 11.66 -5.90
C ALA A 147 -5.86 12.45 -4.98
N GLY A 148 -5.71 12.27 -3.67
CA GLY A 148 -6.57 12.94 -2.70
C GLY A 148 -6.47 12.35 -1.29
N GLU A 149 -7.40 12.74 -0.45
CA GLU A 149 -7.58 12.21 0.90
C GLU A 149 -9.02 11.73 1.11
N ILE A 150 -9.22 10.82 2.05
CA ILE A 150 -10.54 10.34 2.44
C ILE A 150 -10.81 10.82 3.85
N ILE A 151 -11.88 11.62 4.02
CA ILE A 151 -12.29 12.17 5.31
C ILE A 151 -13.54 11.46 5.78
N GLU A 152 -13.47 10.77 6.92
CA GLU A 152 -14.63 10.23 7.60
C GLU A 152 -15.20 11.26 8.57
N ARG A 153 -16.49 11.58 8.43
CA ARG A 153 -17.22 12.43 9.36
C ARG A 153 -18.22 11.62 10.15
N GLN A 154 -17.91 11.35 11.40
CA GLN A 154 -18.80 10.60 12.29
C GLN A 154 -20.00 11.43 12.73
N TRP A 155 -21.15 10.77 12.87
CA TRP A 155 -22.38 11.34 13.38
C TRP A 155 -22.77 10.65 14.68
N GLY A 156 -23.30 11.42 15.61
CA GLY A 156 -23.75 10.93 16.91
C GLY A 156 -25.10 11.52 17.30
N ARG A 157 -25.75 10.94 18.31
CA ARG A 157 -26.99 11.48 18.88
C ARG A 157 -26.70 12.71 19.73
N ALA A 158 -27.46 13.76 19.51
CA ALA A 158 -27.43 14.94 20.38
C ALA A 158 -28.24 14.70 21.67
N SER A 159 -27.80 15.27 22.79
CA SER A 159 -28.45 15.13 24.09
C SER A 159 -29.93 15.64 24.13
N LYS A 160 -30.25 16.59 23.26
CA LYS A 160 -31.60 17.15 23.09
C LYS A 160 -32.40 16.48 21.97
N GLY A 161 -31.96 15.33 21.48
CA GLY A 161 -32.58 14.62 20.36
C GLY A 161 -32.00 15.00 19.01
N GLY A 162 -32.24 14.12 18.00
CA GLY A 162 -31.67 14.27 16.64
C GLY A 162 -30.29 13.68 16.49
N VAL A 163 -29.81 13.70 15.26
CA VAL A 163 -28.48 13.20 14.86
C VAL A 163 -27.71 14.36 14.24
N ARG A 164 -26.44 14.51 14.61
CA ARG A 164 -25.55 15.56 14.09
C ARG A 164 -24.12 15.04 13.95
N PRO A 165 -23.29 15.70 13.15
CA PRO A 165 -21.85 15.42 13.14
C PRO A 165 -21.27 15.54 14.55
N VAL A 166 -20.39 14.62 14.91
CA VAL A 166 -19.64 14.68 16.16
C VAL A 166 -18.67 15.86 16.11
N ASN A 167 -18.62 16.66 17.16
CA ASN A 167 -17.61 17.71 17.30
C ASN A 167 -16.28 17.03 17.66
N GLY A 168 -15.34 17.02 16.73
CA GLY A 168 -14.00 16.48 16.93
C GLY A 168 -13.04 17.15 15.97
N PRO A 169 -11.72 17.09 16.24
CA PRO A 169 -10.74 17.55 15.27
C PRO A 169 -10.90 16.71 14.00
N PHE A 170 -11.03 17.35 12.87
CA PHE A 170 -10.82 16.70 11.58
C PHE A 170 -9.33 16.42 11.48
N GLY A 171 -8.93 15.18 11.84
CA GLY A 171 -7.55 14.76 11.72
C GLY A 171 -7.23 14.47 10.26
N HIS A 172 -6.17 15.08 9.75
CA HIS A 172 -5.54 14.63 8.51
C HIS A 172 -4.76 13.34 8.80
N THR A 173 -4.93 12.33 7.96
CA THR A 173 -4.18 11.06 8.07
C THR A 173 -3.07 11.05 7.04
N ALA A 174 -3.42 11.07 5.77
CA ALA A 174 -2.50 11.14 4.65
C ALA A 174 -3.24 11.42 3.36
N PHE A 175 -2.48 11.89 2.37
CA PHE A 175 -2.88 11.87 0.97
C PHE A 175 -2.54 10.50 0.36
N LEU A 176 -3.34 10.07 -0.58
CA LEU A 176 -3.08 8.87 -1.37
C LEU A 176 -2.93 9.28 -2.83
N LEU A 177 -2.00 8.66 -3.52
CA LEU A 177 -1.83 8.77 -4.96
C LEU A 177 -1.91 7.37 -5.56
N ILE A 178 -2.68 7.21 -6.63
CA ILE A 178 -2.77 5.97 -7.41
C ILE A 178 -2.44 6.31 -8.86
N ALA A 179 -1.46 5.61 -9.40
CA ALA A 179 -1.08 5.71 -10.81
C ALA A 179 -1.03 4.33 -11.44
N HIS A 180 -1.17 4.25 -12.76
CA HIS A 180 -1.13 3.00 -13.50
C HIS A 180 -0.16 3.07 -14.69
N LYS A 181 0.37 1.93 -15.08
CA LYS A 181 1.11 1.73 -16.31
C LYS A 181 0.13 1.53 -17.47
N ARG A 182 0.35 2.22 -18.58
CA ARG A 182 -0.46 2.11 -19.79
C ARG A 182 -0.11 0.86 -20.58
#